data_55d984c4a340a75d11ff25ea32e7d5be
#
_entry.id   55d984c4a340a75d11ff25ea32e7d5be
#
_cell.length_a   1.000
_cell.length_b   1.000
_cell.length_c   1.000
_cell.angle_alpha   90.00
_cell.angle_beta   90.00
_cell.angle_gamma   90.00
#
_symmetry.space_group_name_H-M   'P 1'
#
loop_
_entity.id
_entity.type
_entity.pdbx_description
1 polymer ?
#
loop_
_entity_poly.entity_id
_entity_poly.type
_entity_poly.pdbx_seq_one_letter_code
_entity_poly.pdbx_strand_id
1 'polypeptide(L)'
;LYGPASYRWIVNMFGTILAGKDVMLVDFFLPQNTRNAILEKVGVDYVLTSTNQYILANSDAIMIPDAEKDDVDGLVYEADSVNEGNILMLTAVPQECDKAVVLTVANILNTVNELNEYCICEPDDKVLAQIALHHIFGYIYSLILPLHNGACVCIGRGLRHIDADTYYYNPTILPGSPSMVDYLKRIKAFNSQLKTIIIGGASCPFRLFEALKDRDLKVYNVYGMTETSGCIGINDTMDGTYRLFDESRVIIAPDGEILISGDCVMKGYDKDEEYTKRVVRDGKYHTGDLGRINERGRLVLLLRNPEIILLPTGEKISRTVTIREITALDGVAESYVTLHDDKLTAIIVPIDKEAREDRFVRLINRYNERKGFRWEIQKIKFVREPLPRLANGDIDTEAIDELLEDK
;
A
#
# COMPACT_ATOMS: atom_id res chain seq x y z
N LEU A 1 5.38 16.18 2.41
CA LEU A 1 6.22 15.76 3.54
C LEU A 1 7.14 14.63 3.09
N TYR A 2 8.45 14.86 3.15
CA TYR A 2 9.47 13.98 2.61
C TYR A 2 10.58 13.69 3.63
N GLY A 3 10.88 12.43 3.88
CA GLY A 3 11.89 11.97 4.82
C GLY A 3 11.52 10.66 5.51
N PRO A 4 12.44 10.06 6.26
CA PRO A 4 12.15 8.87 7.06
C PRO A 4 11.13 9.22 8.17
N ALA A 5 10.27 8.26 8.48
CA ALA A 5 9.33 8.40 9.59
C ALA A 5 10.06 8.71 10.89
N SER A 6 9.61 9.74 11.60
CA SER A 6 10.18 10.18 12.87
C SER A 6 9.12 10.94 13.66
N TYR A 7 9.36 11.18 14.95
CA TYR A 7 8.49 12.02 15.76
C TYR A 7 8.23 13.39 15.09
N ARG A 8 9.29 14.07 14.62
CA ARG A 8 9.17 15.35 13.91
C ARG A 8 8.35 15.26 12.62
N TRP A 9 8.54 14.18 11.85
CA TRP A 9 7.77 13.94 10.65
C TRP A 9 6.28 13.85 10.97
N ILE A 10 5.91 13.11 12.03
CA ILE A 10 4.53 12.95 12.47
C ILE A 10 3.93 14.27 12.98
N VAL A 11 4.67 15.01 13.82
CA VAL A 11 4.21 16.31 14.34
C VAL A 11 3.98 17.32 13.21
N ASN A 12 4.90 17.40 12.23
CA ASN A 12 4.73 18.31 11.09
C ASN A 12 3.59 17.89 10.16
N MET A 13 3.34 16.60 10.02
CA MET A 13 2.17 16.09 9.29
C MET A 13 0.87 16.59 9.93
N PHE A 14 0.69 16.36 11.22
CA PHE A 14 -0.48 16.85 11.94
C PHE A 14 -0.58 18.37 11.96
N GLY A 15 0.54 19.06 12.18
CA GLY A 15 0.58 20.52 12.14
C GLY A 15 0.14 21.09 10.80
N THR A 16 0.53 20.45 9.69
CA THR A 16 0.11 20.85 8.34
C THR A 16 -1.40 20.67 8.15
N ILE A 17 -1.94 19.52 8.56
CA ILE A 17 -3.39 19.23 8.48
C ILE A 17 -4.18 20.22 9.34
N LEU A 18 -3.77 20.44 10.57
CA LEU A 18 -4.42 21.36 11.51
C LEU A 18 -4.34 22.84 11.07
N ALA A 19 -3.30 23.19 10.30
CA ALA A 19 -3.18 24.51 9.67
C ALA A 19 -4.08 24.67 8.41
N GLY A 20 -4.94 23.69 8.13
CA GLY A 20 -5.86 23.73 6.97
C GLY A 20 -5.14 23.53 5.64
N LYS A 21 -3.96 22.91 5.63
CA LYS A 21 -3.17 22.66 4.43
C LYS A 21 -3.17 21.20 4.08
N ASP A 22 -3.27 20.89 2.80
CA ASP A 22 -3.15 19.55 2.29
C ASP A 22 -1.72 19.03 2.46
N VAL A 23 -1.56 17.79 2.92
CA VAL A 23 -0.28 17.14 3.10
C VAL A 23 -0.15 15.93 2.20
N MET A 24 0.85 15.92 1.32
CA MET A 24 1.22 14.74 0.55
C MET A 24 2.30 13.96 1.27
N LEU A 25 2.05 12.66 1.52
CA LEU A 25 3.00 11.75 2.11
C LEU A 25 3.81 11.07 1.01
N VAL A 26 5.12 11.39 0.94
CA VAL A 26 5.98 10.97 -0.17
C VAL A 26 6.92 9.87 0.29
N ASP A 27 7.00 8.80 -0.50
CA ASP A 27 7.95 7.72 -0.28
C ASP A 27 9.39 8.26 -0.31
N PHE A 28 10.11 8.03 0.78
CA PHE A 28 11.50 8.48 0.94
C PHE A 28 12.47 7.81 -0.03
N PHE A 29 12.16 6.62 -0.49
CA PHE A 29 13.02 5.83 -1.37
C PHE A 29 12.74 6.07 -2.86
N LEU A 30 11.79 6.92 -3.22
CA LEU A 30 11.54 7.29 -4.63
C LEU A 30 12.78 7.92 -5.27
N PRO A 31 13.16 7.49 -6.48
CA PRO A 31 14.18 8.16 -7.27
C PRO A 31 13.86 9.65 -7.46
N GLN A 32 14.90 10.47 -7.49
CA GLN A 32 14.74 11.91 -7.57
C GLN A 32 13.88 12.37 -8.75
N ASN A 33 14.10 11.79 -9.93
CA ASN A 33 13.34 12.17 -11.14
C ASN A 33 11.85 11.81 -11.00
N THR A 34 11.54 10.62 -10.49
CA THR A 34 10.16 10.16 -10.26
C THR A 34 9.48 11.05 -9.22
N ARG A 35 10.16 11.30 -8.11
CA ARG A 35 9.66 12.19 -7.05
C ARG A 35 9.37 13.60 -7.59
N ASN A 36 10.32 14.20 -8.31
CA ASN A 36 10.15 15.54 -8.85
C ASN A 36 8.96 15.62 -9.82
N ALA A 37 8.80 14.62 -10.70
CA ALA A 37 7.65 14.54 -11.61
C ALA A 37 6.31 14.44 -10.86
N ILE A 38 6.26 13.68 -9.75
CA ILE A 38 5.07 13.59 -8.90
C ILE A 38 4.77 14.93 -8.22
N LEU A 39 5.79 15.57 -7.62
CA LEU A 39 5.63 16.86 -6.94
C LEU A 39 5.16 17.96 -7.90
N GLU A 40 5.69 17.97 -9.11
CA GLU A 40 5.27 18.89 -10.17
C GLU A 40 3.83 18.62 -10.62
N LYS A 41 3.46 17.35 -10.83
CA LYS A 41 2.10 16.94 -11.23
C LYS A 41 1.06 17.35 -10.19
N VAL A 42 1.36 17.11 -8.91
CA VAL A 42 0.50 17.50 -7.78
C VAL A 42 0.54 19.03 -7.56
N GLY A 43 1.60 19.70 -7.99
CA GLY A 43 1.78 21.16 -7.83
C GLY A 43 1.99 21.52 -6.36
N VAL A 44 2.99 20.87 -5.75
CA VAL A 44 3.36 21.09 -4.36
C VAL A 44 4.02 22.46 -4.18
N ASP A 45 3.50 23.28 -3.26
CA ASP A 45 4.04 24.60 -2.96
C ASP A 45 5.33 24.52 -2.13
N TYR A 46 5.34 23.63 -1.11
CA TYR A 46 6.46 23.49 -0.17
C TYR A 46 6.78 22.03 0.08
N VAL A 47 8.06 21.74 0.32
CA VAL A 47 8.53 20.42 0.75
C VAL A 47 9.08 20.51 2.16
N LEU A 48 8.37 19.92 3.11
CA LEU A 48 8.88 19.74 4.48
C LEU A 48 9.77 18.48 4.50
N THR A 49 11.02 18.63 4.90
CA THR A 49 11.99 17.53 4.93
C THR A 49 12.87 17.52 6.19
N SER A 50 13.18 16.34 6.68
CA SER A 50 14.07 16.11 7.82
C SER A 50 15.52 15.81 7.41
N THR A 51 15.86 15.88 6.10
CA THR A 51 17.19 15.49 5.62
C THR A 51 17.88 16.61 4.85
N ASN A 52 19.14 16.89 5.21
CA ASN A 52 19.98 17.88 4.54
C ASN A 52 20.37 17.49 3.10
N GLN A 53 20.15 16.24 2.68
CA GLN A 53 20.60 15.72 1.40
C GLN A 53 19.69 16.09 0.23
N TYR A 54 18.54 16.73 0.49
CA TYR A 54 17.52 16.96 -0.54
C TYR A 54 17.03 18.40 -0.58
N ILE A 55 17.96 19.29 -0.91
CA ILE A 55 17.57 20.59 -1.46
C ILE A 55 17.04 20.27 -2.85
N LEU A 56 15.73 20.27 -3.00
CA LEU A 56 15.08 20.12 -4.30
C LEU A 56 15.41 21.35 -5.13
N ALA A 57 15.98 21.14 -6.29
CA ALA A 57 16.53 22.21 -7.13
C ALA A 57 15.49 23.28 -7.58
N ASN A 58 14.19 23.04 -7.36
CA ASN A 58 13.10 23.91 -7.84
C ASN A 58 11.91 24.03 -6.87
N SER A 59 12.04 23.67 -5.60
CA SER A 59 10.98 23.86 -4.61
C SER A 59 11.55 24.51 -3.36
N ASP A 60 10.76 25.36 -2.71
CA ASP A 60 11.09 25.92 -1.40
C ASP A 60 11.06 24.79 -0.35
N ALA A 61 12.22 24.11 -0.21
CA ALA A 61 12.39 23.10 0.80
C ALA A 61 12.53 23.77 2.17
N ILE A 62 11.63 23.44 3.07
CA ILE A 62 11.67 23.87 4.47
C ILE A 62 12.20 22.70 5.29
N MET A 63 13.36 22.91 5.94
CA MET A 63 13.86 21.97 6.92
C MET A 63 12.91 21.94 8.11
N ILE A 64 12.46 20.74 8.46
CA ILE A 64 11.67 20.53 9.66
C ILE A 64 12.58 20.92 10.84
N PRO A 65 12.25 21.98 11.61
CA PRO A 65 13.07 22.40 12.71
C PRO A 65 13.21 21.28 13.73
N ASP A 66 14.34 21.29 14.46
CA ASP A 66 14.43 20.52 15.69
C ASP A 66 13.31 21.03 16.62
N ALA A 67 12.28 20.21 16.81
CA ALA A 67 11.34 20.46 17.88
C ALA A 67 12.18 20.35 19.17
N GLU A 68 12.72 21.46 19.61
CA GLU A 68 13.19 21.56 20.98
C GLU A 68 12.02 21.20 21.85
N LYS A 69 12.30 20.51 22.95
CA LYS A 69 11.33 20.19 23.99
C LYS A 69 10.86 21.45 24.71
N ASP A 70 10.59 22.51 23.95
CA ASP A 70 10.10 23.75 24.53
C ASP A 70 8.64 23.56 24.89
N ASP A 71 8.42 23.58 26.19
CA ASP A 71 7.20 23.81 26.93
C ASP A 71 5.94 24.00 26.07
N VAL A 72 5.32 22.88 25.76
CA VAL A 72 3.92 22.84 25.28
C VAL A 72 2.95 22.93 26.50
N ASP A 73 3.46 23.13 27.67
CA ASP A 73 2.67 23.37 28.88
C ASP A 73 1.99 24.75 28.77
N GLY A 74 0.79 24.74 28.20
CA GLY A 74 -0.08 25.91 28.17
C GLY A 74 -0.67 26.32 26.82
N LEU A 75 -0.32 25.67 25.71
CA LEU A 75 -1.05 25.87 24.45
C LEU A 75 -2.35 25.07 24.47
N VAL A 76 -3.39 25.67 25.07
CA VAL A 76 -4.77 25.19 24.85
C VAL A 76 -5.15 25.58 23.41
N TYR A 77 -5.18 24.61 22.53
CA TYR A 77 -5.72 24.79 21.19
C TYR A 77 -7.25 24.80 21.31
N GLU A 78 -7.86 25.97 21.24
CA GLU A 78 -9.30 26.07 21.08
C GLU A 78 -9.63 25.71 19.63
N ALA A 79 -10.11 24.48 19.42
CA ALA A 79 -10.47 23.94 18.13
C ALA A 79 -11.84 24.44 17.65
N ASP A 80 -12.07 25.75 17.70
CA ASP A 80 -13.25 26.35 17.09
C ASP A 80 -13.02 26.51 15.56
N SER A 81 -13.63 25.61 14.80
CA SER A 81 -13.69 25.62 13.32
C SER A 81 -12.34 25.51 12.57
N VAL A 82 -11.63 24.43 12.75
CA VAL A 82 -10.47 24.11 11.91
C VAL A 82 -10.98 23.62 10.54
N ASN A 83 -10.72 24.37 9.50
CA ASN A 83 -10.76 23.82 8.13
C ASN A 83 -9.56 22.86 8.00
N GLU A 84 -9.77 21.60 8.30
CA GLU A 84 -8.70 20.59 8.24
C GLU A 84 -8.23 20.41 6.79
N GLY A 85 -6.92 20.27 6.61
CA GLY A 85 -6.34 19.90 5.33
C GLY A 85 -6.59 18.43 5.00
N ASN A 86 -6.39 18.07 3.75
CA ASN A 86 -6.52 16.70 3.28
C ASN A 86 -5.18 15.97 3.32
N ILE A 87 -5.24 14.63 3.31
CA ILE A 87 -4.10 13.75 3.21
C ILE A 87 -4.05 13.20 1.77
N LEU A 88 -2.93 13.37 1.07
CA LEU A 88 -2.71 12.86 -0.26
C LEU A 88 -1.76 11.65 -0.20
N MET A 89 -2.20 10.52 -0.75
CA MET A 89 -1.43 9.28 -0.81
C MET A 89 -1.39 8.74 -2.24
N LEU A 90 -0.22 8.30 -2.67
CA LEU A 90 -0.07 7.69 -3.98
C LEU A 90 -0.63 6.26 -4.01
N THR A 91 -1.31 5.94 -5.09
CA THR A 91 -1.76 4.58 -5.41
C THR A 91 -1.57 4.28 -6.89
N ALA A 92 -1.26 3.01 -7.21
CA ALA A 92 -1.28 2.56 -8.60
C ALA A 92 -2.73 2.30 -9.03
N VAL A 93 -3.08 2.79 -10.20
CA VAL A 93 -4.38 2.55 -10.83
C VAL A 93 -4.22 1.77 -12.13
N PRO A 94 -5.25 1.00 -12.56
CA PRO A 94 -5.19 0.27 -13.83
C PRO A 94 -4.93 1.20 -15.01
N GLN A 95 -4.08 0.74 -15.93
CA GLN A 95 -3.82 1.39 -17.23
C GLN A 95 -3.22 2.81 -17.21
N GLU A 96 -2.96 3.36 -16.03
CA GLU A 96 -2.47 4.73 -15.87
C GLU A 96 -1.26 4.83 -14.93
N CYS A 97 -0.61 5.99 -14.91
CA CYS A 97 0.42 6.28 -13.92
C CYS A 97 -0.20 6.45 -12.52
N ASP A 98 0.63 6.28 -11.49
CA ASP A 98 0.21 6.49 -10.10
C ASP A 98 -0.56 7.81 -9.93
N LYS A 99 -1.63 7.75 -9.16
CA LYS A 99 -2.49 8.89 -8.83
C LYS A 99 -2.41 9.22 -7.34
N ALA A 100 -2.62 10.48 -7.00
CA ALA A 100 -2.72 10.91 -5.62
C ALA A 100 -4.19 10.83 -5.18
N VAL A 101 -4.48 9.96 -4.24
CA VAL A 101 -5.78 9.83 -3.59
C VAL A 101 -5.90 10.93 -2.55
N VAL A 102 -7.01 11.68 -2.57
CA VAL A 102 -7.31 12.72 -1.59
C VAL A 102 -8.25 12.16 -0.51
N LEU A 103 -7.75 12.06 0.70
CA LEU A 103 -8.47 11.60 1.89
C LEU A 103 -8.73 12.77 2.83
N THR A 104 -9.93 12.88 3.34
CA THR A 104 -10.26 13.83 4.40
C THR A 104 -9.96 13.24 5.77
N VAL A 105 -9.81 14.08 6.79
CA VAL A 105 -9.71 13.62 8.18
C VAL A 105 -10.95 12.82 8.57
N ALA A 106 -12.13 13.21 8.12
CA ALA A 106 -13.38 12.48 8.36
C ALA A 106 -13.35 11.06 7.77
N ASN A 107 -12.82 10.87 6.54
CA ASN A 107 -12.64 9.52 5.96
C ASN A 107 -11.77 8.63 6.85
N ILE A 108 -10.64 9.16 7.33
CA ILE A 108 -9.70 8.44 8.19
C ILE A 108 -10.33 8.09 9.55
N LEU A 109 -10.99 9.06 10.20
CA LEU A 109 -11.62 8.85 11.50
C LEU A 109 -12.79 7.88 11.41
N ASN A 110 -13.55 7.87 10.31
CA ASN A 110 -14.59 6.87 10.10
C ASN A 110 -14.00 5.45 10.17
N THR A 111 -12.94 5.17 9.41
CA THR A 111 -12.27 3.86 9.42
C THR A 111 -11.73 3.49 10.79
N VAL A 112 -11.11 4.44 11.50
CA VAL A 112 -10.56 4.19 12.85
C VAL A 112 -11.67 3.89 13.87
N ASN A 113 -12.78 4.61 13.83
CA ASN A 113 -13.93 4.36 14.69
C ASN A 113 -14.53 2.97 14.47
N GLU A 114 -14.65 2.54 13.21
CA GLU A 114 -15.12 1.19 12.87
C GLU A 114 -14.13 0.11 13.37
N LEU A 115 -12.83 0.34 13.26
CA LEU A 115 -11.80 -0.57 13.79
C LEU A 115 -11.86 -0.68 15.32
N ASN A 116 -12.23 0.38 16.02
CA ASN A 116 -12.33 0.38 17.49
C ASN A 116 -13.44 -0.53 18.02
N GLU A 117 -14.48 -0.82 17.22
CA GLU A 117 -15.51 -1.79 17.61
C GLU A 117 -14.94 -3.21 17.80
N TYR A 118 -13.76 -3.47 17.26
CA TYR A 118 -13.07 -4.77 17.37
C TYR A 118 -12.07 -4.83 18.52
N CYS A 119 -11.88 -3.76 19.26
CA CYS A 119 -10.91 -3.67 20.37
C CYS A 119 -9.52 -4.20 19.97
N ILE A 120 -9.03 -3.75 18.80
CA ILE A 120 -7.76 -4.21 18.23
C ILE A 120 -6.57 -3.60 18.97
N CYS A 121 -6.72 -2.37 19.49
CA CYS A 121 -5.67 -1.60 20.13
C CYS A 121 -6.20 -0.90 21.39
N GLU A 122 -5.49 -1.04 22.48
CA GLU A 122 -5.80 -0.45 23.80
C GLU A 122 -4.69 0.51 24.24
N PRO A 123 -4.94 1.40 25.23
CA PRO A 123 -3.95 2.42 25.66
C PRO A 123 -2.60 1.87 26.10
N ASP A 124 -2.56 0.66 26.67
CA ASP A 124 -1.33 0.03 27.16
C ASP A 124 -0.54 -0.69 26.05
N ASP A 125 -1.06 -0.69 24.82
CA ASP A 125 -0.41 -1.38 23.73
C ASP A 125 0.77 -0.59 23.15
N LYS A 126 1.70 -1.34 22.55
CA LYS A 126 2.84 -0.85 21.79
C LYS A 126 2.74 -1.37 20.37
N VAL A 127 2.57 -0.49 19.42
CA VAL A 127 2.44 -0.82 18.01
C VAL A 127 3.73 -0.57 17.26
N LEU A 128 4.29 -1.58 16.61
CA LEU A 128 5.52 -1.43 15.82
C LEU A 128 5.23 -0.89 14.42
N ALA A 129 5.63 0.36 14.16
CA ALA A 129 5.48 1.03 12.89
C ALA A 129 6.64 0.69 11.93
N GLN A 130 6.56 -0.47 11.28
CA GLN A 130 7.53 -0.92 10.27
C GLN A 130 7.04 -0.74 8.84
N ILE A 131 5.71 -0.74 8.64
CA ILE A 131 5.12 -0.42 7.34
C ILE A 131 5.23 1.09 7.13
N ALA A 132 5.62 1.47 5.93
CA ALA A 132 5.81 2.87 5.58
C ALA A 132 4.53 3.70 5.78
N LEU A 133 4.65 4.84 6.44
CA LEU A 133 3.51 5.70 6.80
C LEU A 133 2.91 6.46 5.60
N HIS A 134 3.56 6.44 4.44
CA HIS A 134 2.99 6.96 3.19
C HIS A 134 2.06 5.94 2.50
N HIS A 135 1.95 4.70 3.00
CA HIS A 135 0.96 3.72 2.60
C HIS A 135 -0.22 3.73 3.57
N ILE A 136 -1.43 3.66 3.04
CA ILE A 136 -2.66 3.71 3.86
C ILE A 136 -2.68 2.66 4.97
N PHE A 137 -2.18 1.45 4.72
CA PHE A 137 -2.11 0.40 5.73
C PHE A 137 -1.18 0.79 6.90
N GLY A 138 0.02 1.27 6.61
CA GLY A 138 0.94 1.78 7.64
C GLY A 138 0.37 2.99 8.36
N TYR A 139 -0.24 3.91 7.62
CA TYR A 139 -0.85 5.11 8.16
C TYR A 139 -1.96 4.81 9.17
N ILE A 140 -2.89 3.95 8.81
CA ILE A 140 -4.02 3.59 9.69
C ILE A 140 -3.53 2.73 10.86
N TYR A 141 -2.92 1.58 10.60
CA TYR A 141 -2.70 0.57 11.63
C TYR A 141 -1.45 0.79 12.48
N SER A 142 -0.46 1.50 11.94
CA SER A 142 0.78 1.76 12.68
C SER A 142 0.87 3.17 13.27
N LEU A 143 -0.03 4.09 12.86
CA LEU A 143 0.02 5.47 13.35
C LEU A 143 -1.32 5.95 13.91
N ILE A 144 -2.38 6.05 13.08
CA ILE A 144 -3.60 6.74 13.52
C ILE A 144 -4.38 5.93 14.54
N LEU A 145 -4.62 4.65 14.29
CA LEU A 145 -5.33 3.78 15.23
C LEU A 145 -4.68 3.75 16.63
N PRO A 146 -3.36 3.51 16.78
CA PRO A 146 -2.74 3.54 18.10
C PRO A 146 -2.78 4.93 18.75
N LEU A 147 -2.52 6.02 18.04
CA LEU A 147 -2.59 7.37 18.61
C LEU A 147 -4.01 7.73 19.05
N HIS A 148 -5.02 7.39 18.27
CA HIS A 148 -6.42 7.60 18.60
C HIS A 148 -6.82 6.88 19.90
N ASN A 149 -6.25 5.70 20.15
CA ASN A 149 -6.52 4.90 21.33
C ASN A 149 -5.55 5.18 22.52
N GLY A 150 -4.67 6.16 22.40
CA GLY A 150 -3.70 6.49 23.44
C GLY A 150 -2.57 5.47 23.60
N ALA A 151 -2.38 4.58 22.64
CA ALA A 151 -1.33 3.58 22.62
C ALA A 151 0.01 4.15 22.14
N CYS A 152 1.10 3.44 22.41
CA CYS A 152 2.45 3.84 22.02
C CYS A 152 2.79 3.42 20.59
N VAL A 153 3.20 4.37 19.75
CA VAL A 153 3.76 4.12 18.42
C VAL A 153 5.28 3.96 18.50
N CYS A 154 5.77 2.77 18.22
CA CYS A 154 7.21 2.46 18.17
C CYS A 154 7.69 2.63 16.72
N ILE A 155 8.39 3.72 16.41
CA ILE A 155 8.87 4.02 15.06
C ILE A 155 10.04 3.11 14.73
N GLY A 156 9.81 2.17 13.80
CA GLY A 156 10.82 1.23 13.35
C GLY A 156 11.82 1.85 12.36
N ARG A 157 12.98 1.24 12.25
CA ARG A 157 14.09 1.67 11.37
C ARG A 157 14.03 1.06 9.97
N GLY A 158 12.89 0.44 9.63
CA GLY A 158 12.65 -0.22 8.36
C GLY A 158 12.92 -1.74 8.38
N LEU A 159 12.50 -2.42 7.33
CA LEU A 159 12.46 -3.89 7.26
C LEU A 159 13.81 -4.57 7.52
N ARG A 160 14.93 -3.91 7.24
CA ARG A 160 16.29 -4.46 7.50
C ARG A 160 16.60 -4.61 9.00
N HIS A 161 15.86 -3.94 9.86
CA HIS A 161 16.08 -3.92 11.31
C HIS A 161 14.90 -4.47 12.10
N ILE A 162 13.95 -5.09 11.42
CA ILE A 162 12.67 -5.49 12.03
C ILE A 162 12.84 -6.48 13.19
N ASP A 163 13.79 -7.40 13.11
CA ASP A 163 14.13 -8.33 14.18
C ASP A 163 14.67 -7.62 15.42
N ALA A 164 15.62 -6.72 15.22
CA ALA A 164 16.20 -5.91 16.28
C ALA A 164 15.17 -4.94 16.88
N ASP A 165 14.32 -4.33 16.04
CA ASP A 165 13.26 -3.43 16.50
C ASP A 165 12.18 -4.17 17.29
N THR A 166 11.79 -5.37 16.82
CA THR A 166 10.86 -6.25 17.55
C THR A 166 11.40 -6.62 18.94
N TYR A 167 12.70 -6.90 19.04
CA TYR A 167 13.35 -7.18 20.32
C TYR A 167 13.46 -5.93 21.21
N TYR A 168 13.86 -4.78 20.63
CA TYR A 168 14.11 -3.55 21.40
C TYR A 168 12.83 -2.92 21.94
N TYR A 169 11.81 -2.78 21.08
CA TYR A 169 10.54 -2.14 21.46
C TYR A 169 9.60 -3.07 22.20
N ASN A 170 9.77 -4.38 22.02
CA ASN A 170 8.91 -5.40 22.61
C ASN A 170 7.41 -5.11 22.35
N PRO A 171 6.98 -4.96 21.08
CA PRO A 171 5.64 -4.55 20.73
C PRO A 171 4.59 -5.61 21.12
N THR A 172 3.39 -5.14 21.44
CA THR A 172 2.22 -6.01 21.70
C THR A 172 1.38 -6.20 20.45
N ILE A 173 1.47 -5.26 19.49
CA ILE A 173 0.76 -5.30 18.21
C ILE A 173 1.76 -5.13 17.06
N LEU A 174 1.63 -5.98 16.05
CA LEU A 174 2.46 -5.98 14.86
C LEU A 174 1.60 -5.88 13.58
N PRO A 175 1.43 -4.68 13.01
CA PRO A 175 0.93 -4.54 11.65
C PRO A 175 2.01 -4.97 10.65
N GLY A 176 1.64 -5.78 9.65
CA GLY A 176 2.62 -6.28 8.70
C GLY A 176 2.03 -6.84 7.42
N SER A 177 2.82 -6.86 6.35
CA SER A 177 2.50 -7.64 5.17
C SER A 177 2.65 -9.14 5.44
N PRO A 178 2.00 -10.02 4.67
CA PRO A 178 2.17 -11.46 4.83
C PRO A 178 3.63 -11.90 4.80
N SER A 179 4.43 -11.36 3.89
CA SER A 179 5.86 -11.68 3.76
C SER A 179 6.68 -11.27 4.99
N MET A 180 6.38 -10.11 5.57
CA MET A 180 7.04 -9.63 6.78
C MET A 180 6.72 -10.51 7.99
N VAL A 181 5.46 -10.89 8.16
CA VAL A 181 5.01 -11.77 9.25
C VAL A 181 5.61 -13.18 9.10
N ASP A 182 5.64 -13.73 7.88
CA ASP A 182 6.27 -15.02 7.60
C ASP A 182 7.78 -15.00 7.84
N TYR A 183 8.47 -13.91 7.46
CA TYR A 183 9.89 -13.72 7.76
C TYR A 183 10.16 -13.74 9.26
N LEU A 184 9.48 -12.92 10.05
CA LEU A 184 9.64 -12.87 11.51
C LEU A 184 9.33 -14.22 12.17
N LYS A 185 8.31 -14.91 11.69
CA LYS A 185 7.98 -16.27 12.15
C LYS A 185 9.13 -17.24 11.89
N ARG A 186 9.71 -17.23 10.66
CA ARG A 186 10.81 -18.12 10.26
C ARG A 186 12.06 -17.92 11.11
N ILE A 187 12.42 -16.66 11.39
CA ILE A 187 13.58 -16.34 12.24
C ILE A 187 13.28 -16.38 13.73
N LYS A 188 12.05 -16.75 14.11
CA LYS A 188 11.57 -16.83 15.51
C LYS A 188 11.71 -15.50 16.28
N ALA A 189 11.52 -14.37 15.60
CA ALA A 189 11.70 -13.04 16.16
C ALA A 189 10.43 -12.46 16.82
N PHE A 190 9.34 -13.22 16.95
CA PHE A 190 8.19 -12.77 17.73
C PHE A 190 8.56 -12.73 19.21
N ASN A 191 8.39 -11.57 19.83
CA ASN A 191 8.62 -11.41 21.26
C ASN A 191 7.48 -12.03 22.10
N SER A 192 7.70 -12.18 23.40
CA SER A 192 6.75 -12.81 24.32
C SER A 192 5.56 -11.94 24.72
N GLN A 193 5.61 -10.63 24.41
CA GLN A 193 4.53 -9.69 24.71
C GLN A 193 3.57 -9.51 23.52
N LEU A 194 3.91 -10.05 22.36
CA LEU A 194 3.09 -9.92 21.17
C LEU A 194 1.74 -10.61 21.40
N LYS A 195 0.67 -9.84 21.26
CA LYS A 195 -0.73 -10.28 21.44
C LYS A 195 -1.49 -10.32 20.12
N THR A 196 -1.19 -9.36 19.23
CA THR A 196 -1.98 -9.13 18.01
C THR A 196 -1.09 -8.97 16.80
N ILE A 197 -1.47 -9.62 15.71
CA ILE A 197 -0.90 -9.41 14.37
C ILE A 197 -2.00 -8.91 13.45
N ILE A 198 -1.75 -7.80 12.75
CA ILE A 198 -2.66 -7.26 11.74
C ILE A 198 -2.01 -7.45 10.38
N ILE A 199 -2.61 -8.24 9.51
CA ILE A 199 -2.09 -8.56 8.18
C ILE A 199 -2.91 -7.81 7.14
N GLY A 200 -2.23 -7.09 6.24
CA GLY A 200 -2.90 -6.36 5.18
C GLY A 200 -1.96 -6.00 4.03
N GLY A 201 -2.51 -5.23 3.08
CA GLY A 201 -1.77 -4.78 1.91
C GLY A 201 -1.55 -5.83 0.83
N ALA A 202 -1.70 -7.12 1.13
CA ALA A 202 -1.59 -8.23 0.18
C ALA A 202 -2.50 -9.40 0.57
N SER A 203 -2.70 -10.35 -0.35
CA SER A 203 -3.39 -11.60 -0.05
C SER A 203 -2.59 -12.40 0.97
N CYS A 204 -3.24 -12.83 2.04
CA CYS A 204 -2.60 -13.63 3.07
C CYS A 204 -2.72 -15.12 2.73
N PRO A 205 -1.60 -15.84 2.52
CA PRO A 205 -1.66 -17.27 2.25
C PRO A 205 -2.26 -18.04 3.44
N PHE A 206 -3.15 -18.99 3.16
CA PHE A 206 -3.80 -19.83 4.19
C PHE A 206 -2.76 -20.52 5.09
N ARG A 207 -1.66 -21.01 4.52
CA ARG A 207 -0.54 -21.62 5.26
C ARG A 207 0.05 -20.71 6.34
N LEU A 208 0.02 -19.38 6.14
CA LEU A 208 0.52 -18.45 7.14
C LEU A 208 -0.46 -18.37 8.33
N PHE A 209 -1.75 -18.32 8.08
CA PHE A 209 -2.76 -18.38 9.12
C PHE A 209 -2.65 -19.68 9.95
N GLU A 210 -2.57 -20.83 9.30
CA GLU A 210 -2.38 -22.13 9.96
C GLU A 210 -1.14 -22.11 10.87
N ALA A 211 -0.05 -21.57 10.39
CA ALA A 211 1.20 -21.52 11.14
C ALA A 211 1.20 -20.52 12.32
N LEU A 212 0.19 -19.65 12.42
CA LEU A 212 0.00 -18.71 13.53
C LEU A 212 -1.05 -19.22 14.54
N LYS A 213 -1.91 -20.19 14.16
CA LYS A 213 -2.97 -20.74 15.02
C LYS A 213 -2.47 -21.36 16.31
N ASP A 214 -1.29 -22.00 16.29
CA ASP A 214 -0.71 -22.68 17.44
C ASP A 214 -0.15 -21.71 18.49
N ARG A 215 -0.24 -20.41 18.23
CA ARG A 215 0.18 -19.35 19.13
C ARG A 215 -1.05 -18.68 19.72
N ASP A 216 -0.98 -18.30 20.97
CA ASP A 216 -2.03 -17.50 21.64
C ASP A 216 -1.98 -16.04 21.14
N LEU A 217 -2.26 -15.86 19.83
CA LEU A 217 -2.21 -14.59 19.11
C LEU A 217 -3.57 -14.29 18.45
N LYS A 218 -4.05 -13.08 18.63
CA LYS A 218 -5.13 -12.56 17.79
C LYS A 218 -4.54 -12.20 16.40
N VAL A 219 -5.08 -12.78 15.35
CA VAL A 219 -4.63 -12.48 13.98
C VAL A 219 -5.79 -11.94 13.18
N TYR A 220 -5.63 -10.76 12.66
CA TYR A 220 -6.60 -10.09 11.80
C TYR A 220 -6.03 -9.94 10.40
N ASN A 221 -6.78 -10.32 9.38
CA ASN A 221 -6.47 -9.97 8.01
C ASN A 221 -7.49 -8.95 7.52
N VAL A 222 -7.03 -7.81 7.02
CA VAL A 222 -7.88 -6.69 6.67
C VAL A 222 -8.00 -6.53 5.16
N TYR A 223 -9.19 -6.15 4.70
CA TYR A 223 -9.47 -5.83 3.31
C TYR A 223 -9.86 -4.36 3.19
N GLY A 224 -9.21 -3.69 2.26
CA GLY A 224 -9.41 -2.29 1.93
C GLY A 224 -8.34 -1.79 0.97
N MET A 225 -8.44 -0.55 0.59
CA MET A 225 -7.53 0.12 -0.33
C MET A 225 -7.41 1.60 0.03
N THR A 226 -6.49 2.32 -0.60
CA THR A 226 -6.28 3.74 -0.32
C THR A 226 -7.56 4.54 -0.56
N GLU A 227 -8.28 4.22 -1.62
CA GLU A 227 -9.53 4.85 -2.05
C GLU A 227 -10.72 4.62 -1.10
N THR A 228 -10.57 3.66 -0.16
CA THR A 228 -11.57 3.37 0.90
C THR A 228 -10.97 3.55 2.30
N SER A 229 -10.01 4.46 2.42
CA SER A 229 -9.37 4.84 3.70
C SER A 229 -8.75 3.67 4.48
N GLY A 230 -8.39 2.59 3.78
CA GLY A 230 -7.57 1.50 4.31
C GLY A 230 -8.30 0.27 4.82
N CYS A 231 -9.58 0.34 5.17
CA CYS A 231 -10.31 -0.85 5.61
C CYS A 231 -11.82 -0.73 5.38
N ILE A 232 -12.42 -1.84 4.96
CA ILE A 232 -13.88 -2.01 4.88
C ILE A 232 -14.36 -3.30 5.52
N GLY A 233 -13.43 -4.18 5.88
CA GLY A 233 -13.77 -5.44 6.53
C GLY A 233 -12.55 -6.18 7.03
N ILE A 234 -12.81 -7.10 7.95
CA ILE A 234 -11.80 -7.82 8.71
C ILE A 234 -12.08 -9.33 8.70
N ASN A 235 -11.07 -10.11 8.42
CA ASN A 235 -11.09 -11.55 8.64
C ASN A 235 -10.46 -11.84 10.02
N ASP A 236 -11.31 -12.14 10.98
CA ASP A 236 -10.99 -12.46 12.37
C ASP A 236 -11.04 -13.96 12.68
N THR A 237 -11.53 -14.77 11.73
CA THR A 237 -11.71 -16.22 11.86
C THR A 237 -10.71 -17.05 11.09
N MET A 238 -9.85 -16.40 10.32
CA MET A 238 -8.83 -17.02 9.45
C MET A 238 -9.41 -18.01 8.42
N ASP A 239 -10.69 -17.85 8.07
CA ASP A 239 -11.40 -18.71 7.11
C ASP A 239 -11.41 -18.16 5.67
N GLY A 240 -10.70 -17.05 5.43
CA GLY A 240 -10.66 -16.39 4.14
C GLY A 240 -11.87 -15.48 3.84
N THR A 241 -12.79 -15.33 4.82
CA THR A 241 -13.96 -14.47 4.67
C THR A 241 -13.84 -13.22 5.53
N TYR A 242 -14.36 -12.09 5.06
CA TYR A 242 -14.28 -10.81 5.75
C TYR A 242 -15.62 -10.42 6.33
N ARG A 243 -15.66 -10.11 7.61
CA ARG A 243 -16.78 -9.43 8.24
C ARG A 243 -16.68 -7.96 7.87
N LEU A 244 -17.71 -7.42 7.25
CA LEU A 244 -17.82 -6.03 6.86
C LEU A 244 -18.14 -5.17 8.08
N PHE A 245 -17.64 -3.95 8.13
CA PHE A 245 -17.97 -3.01 9.20
C PHE A 245 -19.43 -2.54 9.09
N ASP A 246 -19.86 -2.25 7.86
CA ASP A 246 -21.24 -1.93 7.53
C ASP A 246 -21.63 -2.65 6.23
N GLU A 247 -22.46 -3.67 6.35
CA GLU A 247 -22.93 -4.46 5.21
C GLU A 247 -23.68 -3.62 4.18
N SER A 248 -24.34 -2.53 4.60
CA SER A 248 -25.10 -1.66 3.71
C SER A 248 -24.23 -0.85 2.74
N ARG A 249 -22.93 -0.69 3.06
CA ARG A 249 -21.96 0.06 2.24
C ARG A 249 -21.34 -0.77 1.14
N VAL A 250 -21.45 -2.10 1.21
CA VAL A 250 -20.82 -3.02 0.26
C VAL A 250 -21.90 -3.69 -0.58
N ILE A 251 -21.82 -3.49 -1.88
CA ILE A 251 -22.75 -4.05 -2.85
C ILE A 251 -21.96 -4.90 -3.84
N ILE A 252 -22.49 -6.08 -4.17
CA ILE A 252 -21.95 -6.89 -5.26
C ILE A 252 -22.76 -6.58 -6.53
N ALA A 253 -22.09 -6.04 -7.52
CA ALA A 253 -22.70 -5.74 -8.82
C ALA A 253 -23.08 -7.04 -9.58
N PRO A 254 -23.92 -6.98 -10.63
CA PRO A 254 -24.34 -8.16 -11.38
C PRO A 254 -23.19 -8.94 -12.04
N ASP A 255 -22.07 -8.27 -12.34
CA ASP A 255 -20.82 -8.87 -12.88
C ASP A 255 -19.88 -9.40 -11.78
N GLY A 256 -20.28 -9.26 -10.51
CA GLY A 256 -19.50 -9.70 -9.36
C GLY A 256 -18.54 -8.63 -8.80
N GLU A 257 -18.49 -7.42 -9.36
CA GLU A 257 -17.64 -6.34 -8.86
C GLU A 257 -18.10 -5.90 -7.47
N ILE A 258 -17.14 -5.65 -6.59
CA ILE A 258 -17.37 -5.08 -5.26
C ILE A 258 -17.47 -3.56 -5.37
N LEU A 259 -18.63 -3.02 -5.01
CA LEU A 259 -18.88 -1.58 -4.96
C LEU A 259 -18.94 -1.12 -3.51
N ILE A 260 -18.33 0.02 -3.21
CA ILE A 260 -18.23 0.54 -1.84
C ILE A 260 -18.78 1.97 -1.80
N SER A 261 -19.60 2.24 -0.80
CA SER A 261 -20.18 3.57 -0.54
C SER A 261 -19.92 4.03 0.89
N GLY A 262 -20.22 5.28 1.20
CA GLY A 262 -20.15 5.85 2.54
C GLY A 262 -18.88 6.66 2.81
N ASP A 263 -18.73 7.04 4.08
CA ASP A 263 -17.73 8.02 4.54
C ASP A 263 -16.28 7.51 4.48
N CYS A 264 -16.07 6.22 4.24
CA CYS A 264 -14.75 5.66 3.99
C CYS A 264 -14.23 5.95 2.57
N VAL A 265 -15.10 6.32 1.62
CA VAL A 265 -14.72 6.56 0.23
C VAL A 265 -13.97 7.89 0.11
N MET A 266 -12.87 7.88 -0.61
CA MET A 266 -12.03 9.05 -0.88
C MET A 266 -12.83 10.24 -1.45
N LYS A 267 -12.31 11.44 -1.27
CA LYS A 267 -12.84 12.65 -1.93
C LYS A 267 -12.68 12.59 -3.46
N GLY A 268 -11.60 11.94 -3.93
CA GLY A 268 -11.28 11.76 -5.33
C GLY A 268 -9.78 11.63 -5.57
N TYR A 269 -9.38 11.63 -6.83
CA TYR A 269 -7.97 11.77 -7.20
C TYR A 269 -7.61 13.24 -7.43
N ASP A 270 -6.46 13.66 -6.90
CA ASP A 270 -5.98 15.03 -7.02
C ASP A 270 -5.85 15.46 -8.49
N LYS A 271 -6.48 16.61 -8.81
CA LYS A 271 -6.48 17.19 -10.16
C LYS A 271 -6.94 16.26 -11.29
N ASP A 272 -7.73 15.23 -10.96
CA ASP A 272 -8.23 14.27 -11.94
C ASP A 272 -9.71 13.89 -11.70
N GLU A 273 -10.58 14.88 -11.89
CA GLU A 273 -12.02 14.69 -11.74
C GLU A 273 -12.60 13.70 -12.76
N GLU A 274 -12.01 13.65 -13.96
CA GLU A 274 -12.50 12.77 -15.02
C GLU A 274 -12.31 11.30 -14.61
N TYR A 275 -11.12 10.94 -14.13
CA TYR A 275 -10.88 9.59 -13.63
C TYR A 275 -11.66 9.30 -12.35
N THR A 276 -11.78 10.28 -11.47
CA THR A 276 -12.62 10.15 -10.27
C THR A 276 -14.05 9.78 -10.63
N LYS A 277 -14.67 10.48 -11.61
CA LYS A 277 -16.02 10.17 -12.09
C LYS A 277 -16.14 8.80 -12.79
N ARG A 278 -15.05 8.25 -13.33
CA ARG A 278 -15.04 6.89 -13.90
C ARG A 278 -15.12 5.81 -12.83
N VAL A 279 -14.47 6.02 -11.68
CA VAL A 279 -14.39 5.01 -10.62
C VAL A 279 -15.36 5.27 -9.44
N VAL A 280 -15.84 6.50 -9.26
CA VAL A 280 -16.90 6.82 -8.29
C VAL A 280 -18.14 7.23 -9.06
N ARG A 281 -19.13 6.33 -9.11
CA ARG A 281 -20.38 6.50 -9.85
C ARG A 281 -21.56 6.27 -8.92
N ASP A 282 -22.54 7.13 -8.98
CA ASP A 282 -23.77 7.06 -8.15
C ASP A 282 -23.43 6.92 -6.64
N GLY A 283 -22.40 7.66 -6.18
CA GLY A 283 -21.95 7.63 -4.79
C GLY A 283 -21.23 6.33 -4.37
N LYS A 284 -20.85 5.48 -5.33
CA LYS A 284 -20.17 4.20 -5.07
C LYS A 284 -18.83 4.16 -5.75
N TYR A 285 -17.82 3.75 -5.03
CA TYR A 285 -16.50 3.45 -5.56
C TYR A 285 -16.49 2.06 -6.18
N HIS A 286 -16.07 1.96 -7.43
CA HIS A 286 -15.88 0.74 -8.19
C HIS A 286 -14.46 0.21 -7.93
N THR A 287 -14.36 -0.88 -7.17
CA THR A 287 -13.06 -1.39 -6.72
C THR A 287 -12.25 -2.10 -7.80
N GLY A 288 -12.94 -2.66 -8.80
CA GLY A 288 -12.38 -3.60 -9.75
C GLY A 288 -12.09 -4.98 -9.17
N ASP A 289 -12.28 -5.18 -7.87
CA ASP A 289 -12.16 -6.49 -7.23
C ASP A 289 -13.48 -7.26 -7.37
N LEU A 290 -13.41 -8.58 -7.59
CA LEU A 290 -14.59 -9.45 -7.66
C LEU A 290 -14.80 -10.16 -6.32
N GLY A 291 -16.07 -10.27 -5.93
CA GLY A 291 -16.42 -10.93 -4.68
C GLY A 291 -17.88 -11.38 -4.63
N ARG A 292 -18.23 -12.01 -3.53
CA ARG A 292 -19.61 -12.38 -3.21
C ARG A 292 -19.84 -12.32 -1.71
N ILE A 293 -21.07 -12.08 -1.32
CA ILE A 293 -21.48 -12.25 0.08
C ILE A 293 -21.92 -13.70 0.27
N ASN A 294 -21.42 -14.36 1.30
CA ASN A 294 -21.80 -15.73 1.63
C ASN A 294 -23.10 -15.76 2.50
N GLU A 295 -23.59 -16.96 2.80
CA GLU A 295 -24.81 -17.17 3.62
C GLU A 295 -24.71 -16.60 5.05
N ARG A 296 -23.51 -16.27 5.52
CA ARG A 296 -23.25 -15.69 6.84
C ARG A 296 -23.10 -14.14 6.78
N GLY A 297 -23.41 -13.51 5.65
CA GLY A 297 -23.21 -12.08 5.44
C GLY A 297 -21.76 -11.65 5.28
N ARG A 298 -20.80 -12.59 5.14
CA ARG A 298 -19.38 -12.26 5.01
C ARG A 298 -18.95 -12.12 3.55
N LEU A 299 -18.07 -11.17 3.29
CA LEU A 299 -17.47 -10.97 1.98
C LEU A 299 -16.41 -12.06 1.70
N VAL A 300 -16.54 -12.70 0.55
CA VAL A 300 -15.55 -13.62 -0.01
C VAL A 300 -14.91 -12.93 -1.22
N LEU A 301 -13.62 -12.69 -1.17
CA LEU A 301 -12.88 -12.19 -2.34
C LEU A 301 -12.66 -13.36 -3.30
N LEU A 302 -13.03 -13.17 -4.57
CA LEU A 302 -12.89 -14.18 -5.62
C LEU A 302 -11.63 -13.93 -6.45
N LEU A 303 -11.52 -12.74 -7.04
CA LEU A 303 -10.38 -12.31 -7.82
C LEU A 303 -10.10 -10.85 -7.51
N ARG A 304 -8.82 -10.47 -7.51
CA ARG A 304 -8.43 -9.07 -7.56
C ARG A 304 -8.43 -8.59 -9.01
N ASN A 305 -8.52 -7.28 -9.18
CA ASN A 305 -8.40 -6.66 -10.48
C ASN A 305 -7.10 -7.15 -11.17
N PRO A 306 -7.21 -7.87 -12.33
CA PRO A 306 -6.04 -8.45 -12.99
C PRO A 306 -5.05 -7.40 -13.49
N GLU A 307 -5.49 -6.15 -13.63
CA GLU A 307 -4.64 -5.03 -14.05
C GLU A 307 -3.68 -4.55 -12.94
N ILE A 308 -3.93 -4.93 -11.69
CA ILE A 308 -3.10 -4.56 -10.54
C ILE A 308 -2.37 -5.79 -10.00
N ILE A 309 -1.04 -5.75 -10.04
CA ILE A 309 -0.18 -6.70 -9.35
C ILE A 309 0.05 -6.20 -7.93
N LEU A 310 -0.29 -7.03 -6.95
CA LEU A 310 -0.06 -6.74 -5.55
C LEU A 310 1.15 -7.53 -5.07
N LEU A 311 2.22 -6.83 -4.74
CA LEU A 311 3.45 -7.44 -4.25
C LEU A 311 3.28 -7.98 -2.82
N PRO A 312 4.08 -8.98 -2.40
CA PRO A 312 4.10 -9.47 -1.03
C PRO A 312 4.46 -8.39 0.01
N THR A 313 5.11 -7.31 -0.43
CA THR A 313 5.43 -6.12 0.38
C THR A 313 4.22 -5.22 0.64
N GLY A 314 3.11 -5.42 -0.08
CA GLY A 314 1.90 -4.59 -0.01
C GLY A 314 1.82 -3.51 -1.08
N GLU A 315 2.86 -3.34 -1.90
CA GLU A 315 2.86 -2.36 -2.98
C GLU A 315 2.00 -2.82 -4.17
N LYS A 316 1.31 -1.87 -4.78
CA LYS A 316 0.50 -2.09 -5.98
C LYS A 316 1.26 -1.62 -7.22
N ILE A 317 1.20 -2.41 -8.28
CA ILE A 317 1.81 -2.11 -9.57
C ILE A 317 0.76 -2.24 -10.66
N SER A 318 0.63 -1.25 -11.52
CA SER A 318 -0.19 -1.40 -12.72
C SER A 318 0.49 -2.34 -13.72
N ARG A 319 -0.13 -3.48 -13.97
CA ARG A 319 0.37 -4.48 -14.93
C ARG A 319 0.51 -3.89 -16.32
N THR A 320 -0.53 -3.23 -16.80
CA THR A 320 -0.57 -2.65 -18.14
C THR A 320 0.50 -1.58 -18.36
N VAL A 321 0.71 -0.69 -17.36
CA VAL A 321 1.77 0.32 -17.43
C VAL A 321 3.14 -0.34 -17.49
N THR A 322 3.38 -1.33 -16.63
CA THR A 322 4.66 -2.04 -16.57
C THR A 322 4.96 -2.80 -17.86
N ILE A 323 3.95 -3.51 -18.40
CA ILE A 323 4.07 -4.19 -19.72
C ILE A 323 4.43 -3.17 -20.81
N ARG A 324 3.71 -2.06 -20.89
CA ARG A 324 3.98 -1.02 -21.90
C ARG A 324 5.41 -0.48 -21.79
N GLU A 325 5.89 -0.21 -20.59
CA GLU A 325 7.24 0.29 -20.35
C GLU A 325 8.32 -0.74 -20.70
N ILE A 326 8.10 -2.02 -20.40
CA ILE A 326 9.05 -3.09 -20.74
C ILE A 326 9.03 -3.36 -22.25
N THR A 327 7.85 -3.39 -22.89
CA THR A 327 7.74 -3.56 -24.33
C THR A 327 8.39 -2.40 -25.10
N ALA A 328 8.45 -1.21 -24.53
CA ALA A 328 9.15 -0.06 -25.11
C ALA A 328 10.68 -0.15 -25.01
N LEU A 329 11.25 -1.14 -24.33
CA LEU A 329 12.70 -1.36 -24.29
C LEU A 329 13.19 -1.87 -25.65
N ASP A 330 14.40 -1.43 -26.03
CA ASP A 330 14.99 -1.74 -27.32
C ASP A 330 15.14 -3.25 -27.56
N GLY A 331 14.53 -3.74 -28.65
CA GLY A 331 14.54 -5.14 -29.06
C GLY A 331 13.50 -6.04 -28.43
N VAL A 332 12.56 -5.53 -27.64
CA VAL A 332 11.43 -6.29 -27.09
C VAL A 332 10.26 -6.24 -28.07
N ALA A 333 9.76 -7.41 -28.49
CA ALA A 333 8.57 -7.54 -29.35
C ALA A 333 7.29 -7.57 -28.52
N GLU A 334 7.26 -8.42 -27.50
CA GLU A 334 6.15 -8.56 -26.55
C GLU A 334 6.72 -8.73 -25.15
N SER A 335 5.95 -8.34 -24.16
CA SER A 335 6.24 -8.65 -22.77
C SER A 335 4.98 -8.92 -21.95
N TYR A 336 5.13 -9.66 -20.88
CA TYR A 336 4.10 -9.84 -19.87
C TYR A 336 4.72 -9.78 -18.48
N VAL A 337 3.96 -9.30 -17.50
CA VAL A 337 4.45 -9.16 -16.13
C VAL A 337 3.45 -9.78 -15.17
N THR A 338 3.95 -10.62 -14.30
CA THR A 338 3.14 -11.32 -13.30
C THR A 338 3.93 -11.57 -12.03
N LEU A 339 3.23 -11.94 -10.96
CA LEU A 339 3.84 -12.45 -9.74
C LEU A 339 3.93 -13.97 -9.81
N HIS A 340 5.15 -14.51 -9.75
CA HIS A 340 5.40 -15.95 -9.74
C HIS A 340 6.38 -16.29 -8.61
N ASP A 341 6.04 -17.25 -7.74
CA ASP A 341 6.80 -17.58 -6.51
C ASP A 341 7.11 -16.35 -5.63
N ASP A 342 6.13 -15.49 -5.43
CA ASP A 342 6.28 -14.23 -4.70
C ASP A 342 7.31 -13.25 -5.30
N LYS A 343 7.72 -13.46 -6.55
CA LYS A 343 8.67 -12.61 -7.28
C LYS A 343 8.01 -11.95 -8.49
N LEU A 344 8.22 -10.65 -8.63
CA LEU A 344 7.80 -9.94 -9.83
C LEU A 344 8.62 -10.44 -11.01
N THR A 345 7.96 -11.10 -11.94
CA THR A 345 8.57 -11.80 -13.08
C THR A 345 8.16 -11.14 -14.39
N ALA A 346 9.12 -10.80 -15.23
CA ALA A 346 8.89 -10.35 -16.59
C ALA A 346 9.13 -11.50 -17.58
N ILE A 347 8.17 -11.74 -18.45
CA ILE A 347 8.33 -12.59 -19.64
C ILE A 347 8.64 -11.68 -20.81
N ILE A 348 9.70 -11.96 -21.55
CA ILE A 348 10.19 -11.15 -22.65
C ILE A 348 10.27 -11.99 -23.92
N VAL A 349 9.60 -11.50 -24.96
CA VAL A 349 9.74 -12.01 -26.33
C VAL A 349 10.61 -11.04 -27.12
N PRO A 350 11.82 -11.41 -27.57
CA PRO A 350 12.67 -10.54 -28.36
C PRO A 350 12.18 -10.41 -29.81
N ILE A 351 12.43 -9.25 -30.44
CA ILE A 351 12.18 -9.06 -31.90
C ILE A 351 13.07 -10.00 -32.70
N ASP A 352 14.35 -10.07 -32.35
CA ASP A 352 15.30 -10.99 -32.94
C ASP A 352 15.38 -12.25 -32.08
N LYS A 353 14.93 -13.39 -32.63
CA LYS A 353 14.92 -14.68 -31.93
C LYS A 353 16.33 -15.16 -31.54
N GLU A 354 17.39 -14.69 -32.21
CA GLU A 354 18.79 -15.01 -31.90
C GLU A 354 19.45 -14.02 -30.92
N ALA A 355 18.70 -13.00 -30.50
CA ALA A 355 19.22 -12.00 -29.57
C ALA A 355 19.67 -12.64 -28.24
N ARG A 356 20.81 -12.18 -27.75
CA ARG A 356 21.39 -12.67 -26.49
C ARG A 356 20.59 -12.18 -25.28
N GLU A 357 20.25 -13.07 -24.39
CA GLU A 357 19.45 -12.81 -23.18
C GLU A 357 20.10 -11.80 -22.24
N ASP A 358 21.44 -11.81 -22.13
CA ASP A 358 22.22 -10.91 -21.29
C ASP A 358 22.02 -9.41 -21.65
N ARG A 359 21.66 -9.11 -22.90
CA ARG A 359 21.27 -7.76 -23.32
C ARG A 359 20.03 -7.28 -22.56
N PHE A 360 18.98 -8.12 -22.55
CA PHE A 360 17.71 -7.78 -21.91
C PHE A 360 17.82 -7.74 -20.39
N VAL A 361 18.64 -8.61 -19.79
CA VAL A 361 18.96 -8.54 -18.36
C VAL A 361 19.55 -7.16 -18.02
N ARG A 362 20.48 -6.64 -18.81
CA ARG A 362 21.02 -5.29 -18.59
C ARG A 362 19.98 -4.19 -18.79
N LEU A 363 19.05 -4.34 -19.73
CA LEU A 363 17.97 -3.37 -19.94
C LEU A 363 16.99 -3.37 -18.76
N ILE A 364 16.60 -4.53 -18.25
CA ILE A 364 15.74 -4.64 -17.07
C ILE A 364 16.45 -4.10 -15.81
N ASN A 365 17.74 -4.37 -15.62
CA ASN A 365 18.48 -3.78 -14.49
C ASN A 365 18.45 -2.24 -14.53
N ARG A 366 18.68 -1.63 -15.70
CA ARG A 366 18.54 -0.16 -15.87
C ARG A 366 17.11 0.33 -15.68
N TYR A 367 16.13 -0.47 -16.06
CA TYR A 367 14.73 -0.18 -15.81
C TYR A 367 14.45 -0.17 -14.29
N ASN A 368 14.90 -1.19 -13.57
CA ASN A 368 14.80 -1.29 -12.12
C ASN A 368 15.47 -0.09 -11.42
N GLU A 369 16.68 0.29 -11.82
CA GLU A 369 17.38 1.48 -11.28
C GLU A 369 16.55 2.76 -11.43
N ARG A 370 15.80 2.92 -12.53
CA ARG A 370 14.92 4.07 -12.75
C ARG A 370 13.66 4.05 -11.89
N LYS A 371 13.17 2.85 -11.53
CA LYS A 371 11.99 2.69 -10.65
C LYS A 371 12.35 2.82 -9.16
N GLY A 372 13.61 2.69 -8.80
CA GLY A 372 14.11 2.76 -7.42
C GLY A 372 13.80 1.51 -6.61
N PHE A 373 13.99 1.60 -5.29
CA PHE A 373 13.83 0.47 -4.38
C PHE A 373 12.37 0.11 -4.07
N ARG A 374 11.43 0.76 -4.69
CA ARG A 374 10.00 0.54 -4.45
C ARG A 374 9.58 -0.87 -4.84
N TRP A 375 10.04 -1.31 -6.02
CA TRP A 375 9.87 -2.67 -6.52
C TRP A 375 10.82 -2.91 -7.71
N GLU A 376 11.14 -4.16 -7.94
CA GLU A 376 12.07 -4.57 -9.00
C GLU A 376 11.52 -5.80 -9.73
N ILE A 377 11.76 -5.89 -11.02
CA ILE A 377 11.65 -7.15 -11.75
C ILE A 377 12.76 -8.07 -11.23
N GLN A 378 12.38 -9.14 -10.55
CA GLN A 378 13.28 -10.05 -9.85
C GLN A 378 13.64 -11.29 -10.66
N LYS A 379 12.71 -11.70 -11.55
CA LYS A 379 12.93 -12.81 -12.48
C LYS A 379 12.64 -12.37 -13.90
N ILE A 380 13.35 -12.96 -14.86
CA ILE A 380 13.13 -12.77 -16.29
C ILE A 380 13.05 -14.14 -16.92
N LYS A 381 11.98 -14.39 -17.68
CA LYS A 381 11.80 -15.57 -18.54
C LYS A 381 11.85 -15.13 -19.99
N PHE A 382 12.70 -15.76 -20.79
CA PHE A 382 12.78 -15.50 -22.21
C PHE A 382 11.96 -16.53 -22.97
N VAL A 383 11.14 -16.05 -23.90
CA VAL A 383 10.31 -16.88 -24.77
C VAL A 383 10.57 -16.48 -26.22
N ARG A 384 10.81 -17.46 -27.08
CA ARG A 384 11.15 -17.24 -28.49
C ARG A 384 9.91 -17.21 -29.40
N GLU A 385 8.79 -17.72 -28.90
CA GLU A 385 7.51 -17.72 -29.59
C GLU A 385 6.61 -16.60 -29.03
N PRO A 386 5.63 -16.12 -29.83
CA PRO A 386 4.64 -15.16 -29.35
C PRO A 386 3.96 -15.65 -28.08
N LEU A 387 3.57 -14.71 -27.20
CA LEU A 387 2.86 -15.05 -25.96
C LEU A 387 1.52 -15.75 -26.27
N PRO A 388 1.15 -16.79 -25.49
CA PRO A 388 -0.09 -17.53 -25.70
C PRO A 388 -1.31 -16.59 -25.53
N ARG A 389 -2.32 -16.78 -26.41
CA ARG A 389 -3.53 -15.97 -26.41
C ARG A 389 -4.77 -16.82 -26.55
N LEU A 390 -5.83 -16.37 -25.91
CA LEU A 390 -7.18 -16.89 -26.06
C LEU A 390 -7.76 -16.53 -27.44
N ALA A 391 -8.87 -17.15 -27.82
CA ALA A 391 -9.54 -16.92 -29.10
C ALA A 391 -10.01 -15.45 -29.30
N ASN A 392 -10.23 -14.71 -28.22
CA ASN A 392 -10.58 -13.29 -28.25
C ASN A 392 -9.37 -12.34 -28.38
N GLY A 393 -8.14 -12.87 -28.41
CA GLY A 393 -6.89 -12.12 -28.53
C GLY A 393 -6.23 -11.71 -27.20
N ASP A 394 -6.89 -11.94 -26.07
CA ASP A 394 -6.32 -11.69 -24.75
C ASP A 394 -5.21 -12.68 -24.41
N ILE A 395 -4.30 -12.32 -23.53
CA ILE A 395 -3.27 -13.22 -23.02
C ILE A 395 -3.92 -14.38 -22.27
N ASP A 396 -3.51 -15.60 -22.59
CA ASP A 396 -3.89 -16.80 -21.87
C ASP A 396 -3.03 -16.94 -20.61
N THR A 397 -3.60 -16.54 -19.48
CA THR A 397 -2.88 -16.50 -18.20
C THR A 397 -2.57 -17.90 -17.65
N GLU A 398 -3.40 -18.92 -17.97
CA GLU A 398 -3.13 -20.29 -17.56
C GLU A 398 -1.92 -20.85 -18.31
N ALA A 399 -1.86 -20.62 -19.63
CA ALA A 399 -0.70 -21.00 -20.44
C ALA A 399 0.57 -20.19 -20.10
N ILE A 400 0.43 -18.95 -19.60
CA ILE A 400 1.54 -18.16 -19.04
C ILE A 400 2.09 -18.80 -17.78
N ASP A 401 1.22 -19.26 -16.87
CA ASP A 401 1.64 -19.90 -15.62
C ASP A 401 2.37 -21.24 -15.92
N GLU A 402 1.88 -22.03 -16.87
CA GLU A 402 2.56 -23.25 -17.37
C GLU A 402 3.96 -22.92 -17.92
N LEU A 403 4.09 -21.84 -18.72
CA LEU A 403 5.38 -21.38 -19.24
C LEU A 403 6.37 -21.03 -18.13
N LEU A 404 5.90 -20.57 -16.98
CA LEU A 404 6.77 -20.19 -15.84
C LEU A 404 7.18 -21.39 -14.99
N GLU A 405 6.42 -22.48 -15.02
CA GLU A 405 6.75 -23.74 -14.31
C GLU A 405 7.79 -24.59 -15.07
N ASP A 406 7.87 -24.45 -16.39
CA ASP A 406 8.90 -25.11 -17.21
C ASP A 406 10.30 -24.59 -16.87
N LYS A 407 11.20 -25.52 -16.50
CA LYS A 407 12.58 -25.22 -16.02
C LYS A 407 13.52 -24.79 -17.15
#